data_412466a8f3091c62808266a8440df738
#
_entry.id   412466a8f3091c62808266a8440df738
#
_cell.length_a   1.000
_cell.length_b   1.000
_cell.length_c   1.000
_cell.angle_alpha   90.00
_cell.angle_beta   90.00
_cell.angle_gamma   90.00
#
_symmetry.space_group_name_H-M   'P 1'
#
loop_
_entity.id
_entity.type
_entity.pdbx_description
1 polymer ?
#
loop_
_entity_poly.entity_id
_entity_poly.type
_entity_poly.pdbx_seq_one_letter_code
_entity_poly.pdbx_strand_id
1 'polypeptide(L)'
;PAKTPWTPMTNPLSECKVALISTAGIYMKGDESFDYERERREFIWGDPTHREIPREAGQDDVEYSHLHIDTSFLKKDRNVAWPVDIFLGYEREGKIAALTETLYSIMGYIPNFNPLVKQTAPKMIAKMKGEGVEAAFLFPV
;
A
#
# COMPACT_ATOMS: atom_id res chain seq x y z
N PRO A 1 -3.52 -28.07 12.65
CA PRO A 1 -3.93 -26.78 12.09
C PRO A 1 -2.78 -25.80 12.14
N ALA A 2 -2.52 -25.10 11.02
CA ALA A 2 -1.51 -24.06 11.01
C ALA A 2 -1.91 -22.98 12.02
N LYS A 3 -0.95 -22.53 12.86
CA LYS A 3 -1.21 -21.46 13.83
C LYS A 3 -1.46 -20.18 13.05
N THR A 4 -2.59 -19.54 13.26
CA THR A 4 -2.88 -18.24 12.64
C THR A 4 -1.76 -17.25 13.00
N PRO A 5 -1.10 -16.61 12.01
CA PRO A 5 -0.08 -15.61 12.31
C PRO A 5 -0.77 -14.44 13.02
N TRP A 6 -0.31 -14.15 14.22
CA TRP A 6 -0.84 -13.08 15.05
C TRP A 6 0.30 -12.39 15.79
N THR A 7 0.39 -11.08 15.63
CA THR A 7 1.29 -10.23 16.40
C THR A 7 0.43 -9.31 17.26
N PRO A 8 0.44 -9.49 18.59
CA PRO A 8 -0.31 -8.63 19.49
C PRO A 8 0.15 -7.16 19.35
N MET A 9 -0.79 -6.23 19.33
CA MET A 9 -0.47 -4.83 19.52
C MET A 9 -0.13 -4.59 21.01
N THR A 10 0.97 -3.88 21.26
CA THR A 10 1.42 -3.55 22.61
C THR A 10 0.89 -2.20 23.07
N ASN A 11 0.62 -1.29 22.13
CA ASN A 11 0.15 0.06 22.39
C ASN A 11 -1.25 0.27 21.78
N PRO A 12 -2.07 1.18 22.31
CA PRO A 12 -3.30 1.59 21.67
C PRO A 12 -3.00 2.31 20.34
N LEU A 13 -3.92 2.26 19.38
CA LEU A 13 -3.74 2.91 18.07
C LEU A 13 -3.39 4.39 18.16
N SER A 14 -3.92 5.09 19.17
CA SER A 14 -3.61 6.51 19.41
C SER A 14 -2.14 6.80 19.72
N GLU A 15 -1.37 5.77 20.08
CA GLU A 15 0.06 5.87 20.34
C GLU A 15 0.89 5.25 19.20
N CYS A 16 0.26 4.65 18.19
CA CYS A 16 0.93 3.96 17.11
C CYS A 16 1.16 4.85 15.89
N LYS A 17 2.34 4.74 15.29
CA LYS A 17 2.60 5.18 13.92
C LYS A 17 2.08 4.13 12.94
N VAL A 18 1.25 4.56 11.99
CA VAL A 18 0.53 3.68 11.06
C VAL A 18 1.06 3.86 9.64
N ALA A 19 1.27 2.75 8.92
CA ALA A 19 1.52 2.74 7.49
C ALA A 19 0.28 2.28 6.72
N LEU A 20 0.11 2.78 5.49
CA LEU A 20 -0.89 2.29 4.56
C LEU A 20 -0.23 1.49 3.44
N ILE A 21 -0.86 0.37 3.09
CA ILE A 21 -0.47 -0.48 1.95
C ILE A 21 -1.72 -0.68 1.10
N SER A 22 -1.69 -0.24 -0.16
CA SER A 22 -2.79 -0.47 -1.11
C SER A 22 -2.42 -1.53 -2.13
N THR A 23 -3.39 -2.32 -2.57
CA THR A 23 -3.20 -3.27 -3.68
C THR A 23 -3.68 -2.71 -5.03
N ALA A 24 -3.95 -1.42 -5.12
CA ALA A 24 -4.50 -0.76 -6.32
C ALA A 24 -3.45 -0.47 -7.41
N GLY A 25 -2.19 -0.86 -7.25
CA GLY A 25 -1.14 -0.60 -8.24
C GLY A 25 -0.87 0.90 -8.43
N ILE A 26 -0.81 1.66 -7.34
CA ILE A 26 -0.60 3.11 -7.35
C ILE A 26 0.89 3.42 -7.53
N TYR A 27 1.20 4.41 -8.33
CA TYR A 27 2.57 4.93 -8.52
C TYR A 27 2.55 6.44 -8.76
N MET A 28 3.68 7.12 -8.51
CA MET A 28 3.82 8.56 -8.77
C MET A 28 3.87 8.82 -10.29
N LYS A 29 3.22 9.87 -10.75
CA LYS A 29 3.37 10.33 -12.14
C LYS A 29 4.84 10.61 -12.45
N GLY A 30 5.30 10.07 -13.57
CA GLY A 30 6.69 10.20 -14.02
C GLY A 30 7.63 9.12 -13.49
N ASP A 31 7.21 8.32 -12.52
CA ASP A 31 7.95 7.16 -12.06
C ASP A 31 7.63 5.91 -12.90
N GLU A 32 8.40 4.85 -12.70
CA GLU A 32 8.17 3.56 -13.34
C GLU A 32 6.84 2.97 -12.88
N SER A 33 5.92 2.71 -13.82
CA SER A 33 4.67 2.00 -13.55
C SER A 33 4.93 0.54 -13.16
N PHE A 34 3.92 -0.13 -12.61
CA PHE A 34 3.94 -1.61 -12.55
C PHE A 34 3.88 -2.18 -13.97
N ASP A 35 4.49 -3.35 -14.20
CA ASP A 35 4.57 -3.98 -15.53
C ASP A 35 3.24 -4.65 -15.94
N TYR A 36 2.19 -3.83 -16.06
CA TYR A 36 0.86 -4.30 -16.48
C TYR A 36 0.84 -4.77 -17.95
N GLU A 37 1.81 -4.35 -18.78
CA GLU A 37 1.91 -4.83 -20.16
C GLU A 37 2.34 -6.30 -20.22
N ARG A 38 3.19 -6.72 -19.30
CA ARG A 38 3.52 -8.13 -19.14
C ARG A 38 2.34 -8.92 -18.59
N GLU A 39 1.61 -8.39 -17.61
CA GLU A 39 0.39 -9.00 -17.06
C GLU A 39 -0.67 -9.24 -18.15
N ARG A 40 -0.84 -8.30 -19.10
CA ARG A 40 -1.72 -8.48 -20.26
C ARG A 40 -1.33 -9.62 -21.18
N ARG A 41 -0.03 -9.87 -21.35
CA ARG A 41 0.51 -10.92 -22.22
C ARG A 41 0.58 -12.27 -21.53
N GLU A 42 0.88 -12.27 -20.25
CA GLU A 42 1.12 -13.45 -19.42
C GLU A 42 0.10 -13.47 -18.28
N PHE A 43 -1.13 -13.90 -18.56
CA PHE A 43 -2.25 -13.81 -17.60
C PHE A 43 -2.03 -14.53 -16.25
N ILE A 44 -1.00 -15.38 -16.13
CA ILE A 44 -0.57 -16.02 -14.88
C ILE A 44 0.56 -15.27 -14.19
N TRP A 45 0.94 -14.08 -14.69
CA TRP A 45 1.96 -13.23 -14.11
C TRP A 45 1.35 -11.97 -13.51
N GLY A 46 1.92 -11.49 -12.42
CA GLY A 46 1.60 -10.21 -11.80
C GLY A 46 2.87 -9.62 -11.20
N ASP A 47 3.04 -8.30 -11.28
CA ASP A 47 4.22 -7.59 -10.81
C ASP A 47 4.36 -7.71 -9.29
N PRO A 48 5.40 -8.39 -8.77
CA PRO A 48 5.58 -8.60 -7.34
C PRO A 48 6.31 -7.45 -6.64
N THR A 49 6.60 -6.37 -7.35
CA THR A 49 7.32 -5.22 -6.79
C THR A 49 6.37 -4.29 -6.02
N HIS A 50 6.89 -3.24 -5.39
CA HIS A 50 6.10 -2.21 -4.73
C HIS A 50 6.50 -0.82 -5.24
N ARG A 51 5.64 0.16 -4.97
CA ARG A 51 5.94 1.58 -5.11
C ARG A 51 5.80 2.26 -3.77
N GLU A 52 6.65 3.26 -3.58
CA GLU A 52 6.66 4.10 -2.39
C GLU A 52 6.12 5.48 -2.78
N ILE A 53 5.18 5.98 -2.00
CA ILE A 53 4.44 7.18 -2.32
C ILE A 53 4.52 8.12 -1.11
N PRO A 54 4.98 9.36 -1.29
CA PRO A 54 4.95 10.35 -0.22
C PRO A 54 3.53 10.57 0.31
N ARG A 55 3.37 10.70 1.62
CA ARG A 55 2.04 10.94 2.24
C ARG A 55 1.39 12.24 1.78
N GLU A 56 2.19 13.22 1.34
CA GLU A 56 1.73 14.50 0.83
C GLU A 56 1.26 14.44 -0.63
N ALA A 57 1.55 13.35 -1.36
CA ALA A 57 1.15 13.21 -2.75
C ALA A 57 -0.35 13.44 -2.91
N GLY A 58 -0.72 14.35 -3.78
CA GLY A 58 -2.10 14.70 -4.07
C GLY A 58 -2.79 13.69 -4.98
N GLN A 59 -4.10 13.87 -5.16
CA GLN A 59 -4.92 13.07 -6.09
C GLN A 59 -4.34 13.07 -7.51
N ASP A 60 -3.82 14.22 -7.95
CA ASP A 60 -3.33 14.42 -9.31
C ASP A 60 -1.86 14.02 -9.49
N ASP A 61 -1.14 13.67 -8.41
CA ASP A 61 0.27 13.29 -8.45
C ASP A 61 0.47 11.79 -8.72
N VAL A 62 -0.59 10.99 -8.67
CA VAL A 62 -0.54 9.54 -8.79
C VAL A 62 -1.28 9.00 -10.01
N GLU A 63 -0.87 7.81 -10.43
CA GLU A 63 -1.50 7.00 -11.46
C GLU A 63 -1.73 5.56 -10.96
N TYR A 64 -2.46 4.77 -11.76
CA TYR A 64 -2.92 3.42 -11.37
C TYR A 64 -2.64 2.41 -12.49
N SER A 65 -1.99 1.30 -12.17
CA SER A 65 -1.66 0.21 -13.12
C SER A 65 -2.58 -1.00 -13.01
N HIS A 66 -3.72 -0.91 -12.33
CA HIS A 66 -4.58 -2.07 -12.08
C HIS A 66 -5.47 -2.39 -13.29
N LEU A 67 -5.35 -3.62 -13.84
CA LEU A 67 -6.12 -4.06 -15.01
C LEU A 67 -7.53 -4.57 -14.68
N HIS A 68 -7.79 -4.96 -13.45
CA HIS A 68 -8.99 -5.70 -13.05
C HIS A 68 -10.03 -4.85 -12.31
N ILE A 69 -9.81 -3.55 -12.18
CA ILE A 69 -10.73 -2.62 -11.54
C ILE A 69 -11.04 -1.42 -12.45
N ASP A 70 -12.19 -0.81 -12.24
CA ASP A 70 -12.51 0.47 -12.84
C ASP A 70 -11.82 1.60 -12.08
N THR A 71 -10.74 2.12 -12.64
CA THR A 71 -9.95 3.19 -12.02
C THR A 71 -10.63 4.56 -12.07
N SER A 72 -11.79 4.70 -12.71
CA SER A 72 -12.51 5.97 -12.81
C SER A 72 -12.95 6.52 -11.44
N PHE A 73 -13.27 5.64 -10.50
CA PHE A 73 -13.60 6.01 -9.12
C PHE A 73 -12.37 6.51 -8.36
N LEU A 74 -11.23 5.82 -8.52
CA LEU A 74 -9.95 6.20 -7.92
C LEU A 74 -9.47 7.58 -8.39
N LYS A 75 -9.72 7.89 -9.68
CA LYS A 75 -9.41 9.21 -10.27
C LYS A 75 -10.31 10.33 -9.75
N LYS A 76 -11.48 10.01 -9.22
CA LYS A 76 -12.38 10.98 -8.58
C LYS A 76 -12.07 11.18 -7.11
N ASP A 77 -11.78 10.10 -6.41
CA ASP A 77 -11.47 10.09 -4.98
C ASP A 77 -10.48 8.97 -4.66
N ARG A 78 -9.24 9.31 -4.36
CA ARG A 78 -8.19 8.35 -3.99
C ARG A 78 -8.53 7.54 -2.74
N ASN A 79 -9.35 8.08 -1.86
CA ASN A 79 -9.72 7.42 -0.60
C ASN A 79 -10.50 6.12 -0.82
N VAL A 80 -11.07 5.90 -1.99
CA VAL A 80 -11.75 4.64 -2.36
C VAL A 80 -10.81 3.43 -2.29
N ALA A 81 -9.53 3.61 -2.66
CA ALA A 81 -8.53 2.55 -2.65
C ALA A 81 -7.30 2.88 -1.82
N TRP A 82 -7.19 4.13 -1.37
CA TRP A 82 -6.04 4.61 -0.62
C TRP A 82 -6.44 5.76 0.30
N PRO A 83 -6.98 5.48 1.49
CA PRO A 83 -7.68 6.45 2.34
C PRO A 83 -6.73 7.38 3.11
N VAL A 84 -5.82 8.02 2.42
CA VAL A 84 -4.79 8.89 3.00
C VAL A 84 -5.42 10.05 3.76
N ASP A 85 -6.42 10.71 3.17
CA ASP A 85 -7.04 11.89 3.79
C ASP A 85 -7.81 11.53 5.07
N ILE A 86 -8.38 10.31 5.08
CA ILE A 86 -9.06 9.76 6.27
C ILE A 86 -8.04 9.53 7.38
N PHE A 87 -6.90 8.91 7.08
CA PHE A 87 -5.85 8.65 8.08
C PHE A 87 -5.14 9.93 8.54
N LEU A 88 -4.95 10.91 7.68
CA LEU A 88 -4.51 12.25 8.08
C LEU A 88 -5.54 12.93 9.00
N GLY A 89 -6.83 12.67 8.78
CA GLY A 89 -7.89 13.05 9.71
C GLY A 89 -7.74 12.38 11.08
N TYR A 90 -7.50 11.08 11.11
CA TYR A 90 -7.28 10.34 12.35
C TYR A 90 -6.03 10.80 13.12
N GLU A 91 -4.97 11.18 12.42
CA GLU A 91 -3.79 11.80 13.04
C GLU A 91 -4.17 13.13 13.71
N ARG A 92 -4.88 14.03 13.01
CA ARG A 92 -5.34 15.31 13.58
C ARG A 92 -6.29 15.14 14.76
N GLU A 93 -7.09 14.08 14.76
CA GLU A 93 -8.04 13.77 15.84
C GLU A 93 -7.40 12.97 17.00
N GLY A 94 -6.12 12.63 16.91
CA GLY A 94 -5.41 11.82 17.92
C GLY A 94 -5.87 10.36 17.99
N LYS A 95 -6.52 9.84 16.95
CA LYS A 95 -6.93 8.42 16.85
C LYS A 95 -5.77 7.50 16.52
N ILE A 96 -4.75 8.03 15.83
CA ILE A 96 -3.43 7.44 15.63
C ILE A 96 -2.37 8.47 16.03
N ALA A 97 -1.17 8.03 16.40
CA ALA A 97 -0.09 8.96 16.74
C ALA A 97 0.41 9.70 15.50
N ALA A 98 0.62 8.98 14.40
CA ALA A 98 1.02 9.55 13.12
C ALA A 98 0.73 8.58 11.97
N LEU A 99 0.49 9.13 10.78
CA LEU A 99 0.65 8.42 9.51
C LEU A 99 2.12 8.50 9.08
N THR A 100 2.69 7.41 8.53
CA THR A 100 4.08 7.42 8.03
C THR A 100 4.28 8.40 6.88
N GLU A 101 5.52 8.87 6.70
CA GLU A 101 5.90 9.72 5.57
C GLU A 101 5.87 8.96 4.24
N THR A 102 6.17 7.65 4.30
CA THR A 102 6.13 6.75 3.12
C THR A 102 4.92 5.84 3.22
N LEU A 103 4.12 5.83 2.17
CA LEU A 103 3.00 4.91 1.95
C LEU A 103 3.38 3.92 0.85
N TYR A 104 2.70 2.76 0.82
CA TYR A 104 3.12 1.66 -0.04
C TYR A 104 1.99 1.22 -0.96
N SER A 105 2.35 0.84 -2.19
CA SER A 105 1.44 0.21 -3.12
C SER A 105 2.07 -1.04 -3.74
N ILE A 106 1.25 -2.06 -3.92
CA ILE A 106 1.55 -3.30 -4.64
C ILE A 106 0.42 -3.58 -5.63
N MET A 107 0.60 -4.57 -6.50
CA MET A 107 -0.49 -5.08 -7.34
C MET A 107 -1.39 -6.03 -6.54
N GLY A 108 -2.69 -6.02 -6.86
CA GLY A 108 -3.67 -6.95 -6.26
C GLY A 108 -3.64 -8.35 -6.85
N TYR A 109 -3.19 -8.47 -8.10
CA TYR A 109 -3.10 -9.75 -8.81
C TYR A 109 -1.64 -10.18 -8.92
N ILE A 110 -1.20 -11.12 -8.08
CA ILE A 110 0.16 -11.68 -8.07
C ILE A 110 0.08 -13.20 -7.91
N PRO A 111 -0.22 -13.96 -8.98
CA PRO A 111 -0.41 -15.42 -8.90
C PRO A 111 0.81 -16.16 -8.33
N ASN A 112 2.03 -15.74 -8.70
CA ASN A 112 3.25 -16.19 -8.07
C ASN A 112 3.70 -15.20 -6.99
N PHE A 113 3.19 -15.35 -5.78
CA PHE A 113 3.51 -14.47 -4.65
C PHE A 113 4.89 -14.72 -4.01
N ASN A 114 5.65 -15.73 -4.43
CA ASN A 114 6.96 -16.03 -3.84
C ASN A 114 7.94 -14.85 -3.88
N PRO A 115 8.12 -14.11 -4.99
CA PRO A 115 8.98 -12.93 -5.01
C PRO A 115 8.47 -11.82 -4.08
N LEU A 116 7.15 -11.60 -4.00
CA LEU A 116 6.55 -10.65 -3.08
C LEU A 116 6.94 -10.98 -1.63
N VAL A 117 6.73 -12.22 -1.20
CA VAL A 117 6.98 -12.67 0.18
C VAL A 117 8.48 -12.71 0.50
N LYS A 118 9.32 -13.17 -0.44
CA LYS A 118 10.75 -13.40 -0.17
C LYS A 118 11.65 -12.20 -0.41
N GLN A 119 11.20 -11.22 -1.19
CA GLN A 119 12.04 -10.08 -1.60
C GLN A 119 11.37 -8.73 -1.29
N THR A 120 10.15 -8.50 -1.76
CA THR A 120 9.47 -7.20 -1.66
C THR A 120 9.00 -6.91 -0.24
N ALA A 121 8.24 -7.83 0.37
CA ALA A 121 7.71 -7.62 1.72
C ALA A 121 8.83 -7.43 2.78
N PRO A 122 9.95 -8.19 2.78
CA PRO A 122 11.04 -7.92 3.69
C PRO A 122 11.64 -6.52 3.57
N LYS A 123 11.76 -5.97 2.35
CA LYS A 123 12.25 -4.59 2.12
C LYS A 123 11.28 -3.55 2.67
N MET A 124 9.99 -3.69 2.37
CA MET A 124 8.94 -2.82 2.91
C MET A 124 8.93 -2.85 4.44
N ILE A 125 8.96 -4.05 5.04
CA ILE A 125 8.96 -4.24 6.51
C ILE A 125 10.20 -3.60 7.15
N ALA A 126 11.38 -3.77 6.54
CA ALA A 126 12.61 -3.17 7.06
C ALA A 126 12.53 -1.64 7.07
N LYS A 127 12.00 -1.03 6.01
CA LYS A 127 11.79 0.41 5.92
C LYS A 127 10.75 0.89 6.95
N MET A 128 9.58 0.25 7.01
CA MET A 128 8.54 0.57 8.00
C MET A 128 9.08 0.51 9.44
N LYS A 129 9.86 -0.54 9.76
CA LYS A 129 10.50 -0.65 11.09
C LYS A 129 11.50 0.48 11.33
N GLY A 130 12.28 0.86 10.33
CA GLY A 130 13.21 1.99 10.38
C GLY A 130 12.50 3.32 10.63
N GLU A 131 11.28 3.47 10.14
CA GLU A 131 10.42 4.64 10.34
C GLU A 131 9.63 4.59 11.67
N GLY A 132 9.75 3.51 12.44
CA GLY A 132 9.04 3.34 13.72
C GLY A 132 7.56 2.97 13.55
N VAL A 133 7.19 2.30 12.45
CA VAL A 133 5.82 1.81 12.22
C VAL A 133 5.49 0.68 13.19
N GLU A 134 4.37 0.80 13.87
CA GLU A 134 3.85 -0.18 14.84
C GLU A 134 2.62 -0.92 14.30
N ALA A 135 1.88 -0.31 13.38
CA ALA A 135 0.74 -0.92 12.71
C ALA A 135 0.74 -0.60 11.21
N ALA A 136 0.33 -1.56 10.40
CA ALA A 136 0.12 -1.36 8.97
C ALA A 136 -1.33 -1.71 8.61
N PHE A 137 -1.96 -0.85 7.84
CA PHE A 137 -3.30 -1.07 7.32
C PHE A 137 -3.21 -1.46 5.85
N LEU A 138 -3.69 -2.67 5.51
CA LEU A 138 -3.71 -3.18 4.15
C LEU A 138 -5.09 -2.95 3.53
N PHE A 139 -5.12 -2.23 2.41
CA PHE A 139 -6.30 -2.01 1.59
C PHE A 139 -6.31 -2.95 0.39
N PRO A 140 -7.07 -4.04 0.43
CA PRO A 140 -7.30 -4.88 -0.74
C PRO A 140 -8.29 -4.19 -1.68
N VAL A 141 -7.95 -4.15 -2.96
CA VAL A 141 -8.75 -3.58 -4.04
C VAL A 141 -8.88 -4.60 -5.17
#